data_887fe052582cc2dc7b28d75416fc670e
#
_entry.id   887fe052582cc2dc7b28d75416fc670e
#
_cell.length_a   1.000
_cell.length_b   1.000
_cell.length_c   1.000
_cell.angle_alpha   90.00
_cell.angle_beta   90.00
_cell.angle_gamma   90.00
#
_symmetry.space_group_name_H-M   'P 1'
#
loop_
_entity.id
_entity.type
_entity.pdbx_description
1 polymer ?
#
loop_
_entity_poly.entity_id
_entity_poly.type
_entity_poly.pdbx_seq_one_letter_code
_entity_poly.pdbx_strand_id
1 'polypeptide(L)' 'VLPRNTRSIDTQFGTVRVKEVTQPNGRMRWKLEHQDVLDIAARNADSDYQELRKVINKEVEEYYSNI' A
#
# COMPACT_ATOMS: atom_id res chain seq x y z
N VAL A 1 16.97 11.15 -11.97
CA VAL A 1 15.62 10.96 -11.39
C VAL A 1 15.27 9.49 -11.46
N LEU A 2 14.96 8.91 -10.32
CA LEU A 2 14.56 7.50 -10.27
C LEU A 2 13.14 7.35 -10.81
N PRO A 3 12.87 6.26 -11.59
CA PRO A 3 11.51 5.99 -12.06
C PRO A 3 10.56 5.83 -10.89
N ARG A 4 9.41 6.45 -10.98
CA ARG A 4 8.36 6.37 -9.97
C ARG A 4 7.05 6.02 -10.65
N ASN A 5 6.34 5.07 -10.07
CA ASN A 5 5.01 4.69 -10.53
C ASN A 5 4.07 4.66 -9.35
N THR A 6 2.83 5.02 -9.59
CA THR A 6 1.76 4.85 -8.61
C THR A 6 0.86 3.73 -9.10
N ARG A 7 0.61 2.76 -8.23
CA ARG A 7 -0.22 1.61 -8.56
C ARG A 7 -1.37 1.53 -7.58
N SER A 8 -2.56 1.26 -8.10
CA SER A 8 -3.74 1.03 -7.26
C SER A 8 -3.88 -0.47 -7.01
N ILE A 9 -4.03 -0.85 -5.76
CA ILE A 9 -4.15 -2.26 -5.35
C ILE A 9 -5.43 -2.41 -4.55
N ASP A 10 -6.25 -3.40 -4.91
CA ASP A 10 -7.48 -3.68 -4.20
C ASP A 10 -7.18 -4.50 -2.94
N THR A 11 -7.71 -4.03 -1.82
CA THR A 11 -7.63 -4.75 -0.56
C THR A 11 -9.03 -5.03 -0.05
N GLN A 12 -9.14 -5.85 0.99
CA GLN A 12 -10.43 -6.14 1.60
C GLN A 12 -11.12 -4.89 2.17
N PHE A 13 -10.36 -3.83 2.40
CA PHE A 13 -10.89 -2.55 2.89
C PHE A 13 -11.13 -1.53 1.79
N GLY A 14 -10.78 -1.84 0.56
CA GLY A 14 -10.92 -0.95 -0.58
C GLY A 14 -9.61 -0.78 -1.34
N THR A 15 -9.62 0.10 -2.33
CA THR A 15 -8.45 0.35 -3.17
C THR A 15 -7.48 1.30 -2.45
N VAL A 16 -6.21 0.91 -2.42
CA VAL A 16 -5.16 1.77 -1.89
C VAL A 16 -4.14 2.05 -2.98
N ARG A 17 -3.51 3.21 -2.91
CA ARG A 17 -2.45 3.58 -3.83
C ARG A 17 -1.11 3.29 -3.20
N VAL A 18 -0.20 2.79 -4.02
CA VAL A 18 1.15 2.43 -3.59
C VAL A 18 2.14 3.09 -4.54
N LYS A 19 3.15 3.73 -3.99
CA LYS A 19 4.23 4.30 -4.79
C LYS A 19 5.31 3.27 -4.97
N GLU A 20 5.67 3.01 -6.22
CA GLU A 20 6.76 2.11 -6.57
C GLU A 20 7.97 2.92 -7.00
N VAL A 21 9.12 2.60 -6.44
CA VAL A 21 10.38 3.24 -6.79
C VAL A 21 11.38 2.16 -7.17
N THR A 22 11.96 2.25 -8.37
CA THR A 22 13.01 1.34 -8.81
C THR A 22 14.35 1.93 -8.41
N GLN A 23 15.12 1.17 -7.65
CA GLN A 23 16.44 1.61 -7.19
C GLN A 23 17.50 1.39 -8.28
N PRO A 24 18.64 2.08 -8.20
CA PRO A 24 19.73 1.90 -9.19
C PRO A 24 20.23 0.47 -9.31
N ASN A 25 20.11 -0.33 -8.25
CA ASN A 25 20.52 -1.74 -8.26
C ASN A 25 19.48 -2.66 -8.93
N GLY A 26 18.41 -2.10 -9.48
CA GLY A 26 17.36 -2.86 -10.14
C GLY A 26 16.27 -3.36 -9.21
N ARG A 27 16.40 -3.17 -7.91
CA ARG A 27 15.38 -3.57 -6.97
C ARG A 27 14.29 -2.55 -6.88
N MET A 28 13.05 -3.02 -6.78
CA MET A 28 11.89 -2.16 -6.59
C MET A 28 11.53 -2.08 -5.11
N ARG A 29 11.19 -0.89 -4.68
CA ARG A 29 10.60 -0.68 -3.36
C ARG A 29 9.22 -0.05 -3.52
N TRP A 30 8.32 -0.35 -2.59
CA TRP A 30 6.99 0.22 -2.61
C TRP A 30 6.67 0.83 -1.24
N LYS A 31 5.78 1.81 -1.26
CA LYS A 31 5.36 2.49 -0.05
C LYS A 31 3.87 2.81 -0.16
N LEU A 32 3.14 2.53 0.91
CA LEU A 32 1.71 2.85 0.96
C LEU A 32 1.49 4.36 1.03
N GLU A 33 0.45 4.82 0.34
CA GLU A 33 -0.01 6.20 0.47
C GLU A 33 -0.70 6.35 1.81
N HIS A 34 -0.13 7.19 2.67
CA HIS A 34 -0.64 7.40 4.02
C HIS A 34 -2.09 7.90 4.02
N GLN A 35 -2.40 8.82 3.10
CA GLN A 35 -3.73 9.41 3.01
C GLN A 35 -4.80 8.35 2.73
N ASP A 36 -4.51 7.38 1.88
CA ASP A 36 -5.45 6.33 1.55
C ASP A 36 -5.73 5.45 2.77
N VAL A 37 -4.71 5.15 3.56
CA VAL A 37 -4.88 4.39 4.78
C VAL A 37 -5.71 5.16 5.79
N LEU A 38 -5.49 6.47 5.91
CA LEU A 38 -6.29 7.32 6.79
C LEU A 38 -7.76 7.36 6.35
N ASP A 39 -8.02 7.45 5.06
CA ASP A 39 -9.38 7.47 4.54
C ASP A 39 -10.10 6.16 4.85
N ILE A 40 -9.42 5.04 4.70
CA ILE A 40 -9.97 3.73 5.04
C ILE A 40 -10.25 3.64 6.53
N ALA A 41 -9.33 4.12 7.36
CA ALA A 41 -9.51 4.12 8.81
C ALA A 41 -10.71 4.97 9.23
N ALA A 42 -10.95 6.08 8.55
CA ALA A 42 -12.10 6.93 8.81
C ALA A 42 -13.43 6.22 8.50
N ARG A 43 -13.44 5.37 7.46
CA ARG A 43 -14.62 4.57 7.10
C ARG A 43 -14.85 3.39 8.03
N ASN A 44 -13.80 2.94 8.69
CA ASN A 44 -13.83 1.78 9.59
C ASN A 44 -13.47 2.22 11.00
N ALA A 45 -14.31 3.09 11.55
CA ALA A 45 -14.03 3.74 12.85
C ALA A 45 -13.89 2.75 14.00
N ASP A 46 -14.44 1.54 13.86
CA ASP A 46 -14.35 0.52 14.90
C ASP A 46 -13.01 -0.24 14.86
N SER A 47 -12.20 -0.01 13.85
CA SER A 47 -10.93 -0.70 13.69
C SER A 47 -9.78 0.17 14.17
N ASP A 48 -8.78 -0.47 14.79
CA ASP A 48 -7.56 0.20 15.18
C ASP A 48 -6.76 0.53 13.91
N TYR A 49 -6.32 1.79 13.81
CA TYR A 49 -5.53 2.26 12.67
C TYR A 49 -4.28 1.38 12.43
N GLN A 50 -3.58 1.03 13.49
CA GLN A 50 -2.36 0.22 13.35
C GLN A 50 -2.65 -1.18 12.83
N GLU A 51 -3.71 -1.81 13.31
CA GLU A 51 -4.11 -3.12 12.82
C GLU A 51 -4.55 -3.06 11.37
N LEU A 52 -5.34 -2.05 11.03
CA LEU A 52 -5.80 -1.82 9.68
C LEU A 52 -4.60 -1.68 8.73
N ARG A 53 -3.64 -0.87 9.13
CA ARG A 53 -2.44 -0.66 8.34
C ARG A 53 -1.64 -1.95 8.15
N LYS A 54 -1.53 -2.77 9.19
CA LYS A 54 -0.84 -4.06 9.11
C LYS A 54 -1.51 -4.99 8.11
N VAL A 55 -2.83 -5.07 8.14
CA VAL A 55 -3.57 -5.93 7.22
C VAL A 55 -3.39 -5.46 5.79
N ILE A 56 -3.53 -4.16 5.56
CA ILE A 56 -3.35 -3.59 4.22
C ILE A 56 -1.92 -3.84 3.73
N ASN A 57 -0.94 -3.61 4.58
CA ASN A 57 0.46 -3.85 4.23
C ASN A 57 0.70 -5.30 3.85
N LYS A 58 0.12 -6.23 4.59
CA LYS A 58 0.25 -7.65 4.30
C LYS A 58 -0.38 -8.01 2.95
N GLU A 59 -1.55 -7.48 2.65
CA GLU A 59 -2.19 -7.73 1.36
C GLU A 59 -1.37 -7.20 0.20
N VAL A 60 -0.77 -6.02 0.37
CA VAL A 60 0.11 -5.46 -0.66
C VAL A 60 1.37 -6.31 -0.83
N GLU A 61 1.96 -6.78 0.26
CA GLU A 61 3.10 -7.69 0.19
C GLU A 61 2.76 -8.97 -0.58
N GLU A 62 1.61 -9.55 -0.30
CA GLU A 62 1.15 -10.75 -1.01
C GLU A 62 0.95 -10.47 -2.49
N TYR A 63 0.40 -9.31 -2.83
CA TYR A 63 0.24 -8.91 -4.22
C TYR A 63 1.58 -8.90 -4.94
N TYR A 64 2.61 -8.30 -4.34
CA TYR A 64 3.93 -8.23 -4.97
C TYR A 64 4.65 -9.56 -4.96
N SER A 65 4.35 -10.44 -4.02
CA SER A 65 4.95 -11.77 -3.97
C SER A 65 4.42 -12.71 -5.06
N ASN A 66 3.23 -12.43 -5.58
CA ASN A 66 2.58 -13.26 -6.57
C ASN A 66 2.80 -12.80 -8.01
N ILE A 67 3.62 -11.78 -8.20
CA ILE A 67 3.91 -11.27 -9.54
C ILE A 67 5.15 -11.92 -10.12
#